data_4f4c46244720d568835819d0cb48d2d3
#
_entry.id   4f4c46244720d568835819d0cb48d2d3
#
_cell.length_a   1.000
_cell.length_b   1.000
_cell.length_c   1.000
_cell.angle_alpha   90.00
_cell.angle_beta   90.00
_cell.angle_gamma   90.00
#
_symmetry.space_group_name_H-M   'P 1'
#
loop_
_entity.id
_entity.type
_entity.pdbx_description
1 polymer ?
#
loop_
_entity_poly.entity_id
_entity_poly.type
_entity_poly.pdbx_seq_one_letter_code
_entity_poly.pdbx_strand_id
1 'polypeptide(L)'
;MQGGPVESWGAALYGDPCRGCGFDWSISPDAAMGLVAGVPARYTGLLAHTDGSQRHPDLDWTAGAYVCHVSDNLRIWAERLAGAALGGSRQVPGYDENLLARARAYDRVPLAGALWSLQRAARDWQEAVHLALGRDVVLLHASRGEQRASDVVRNNAHDAHHHTWDIRRSMM
;
A
#
# COMPACT_ATOMS: atom_id res chain seq x y z
N MET A 1 1.83 -31.59 1.53
CA MET A 1 2.00 -30.34 2.28
C MET A 1 0.61 -29.75 2.46
N GLN A 2 0.12 -29.70 3.71
CA GLN A 2 -1.20 -29.13 4.01
C GLN A 2 -1.06 -27.62 3.91
N GLY A 3 -1.74 -27.02 2.92
CA GLY A 3 -1.87 -25.56 2.84
C GLY A 3 -2.62 -25.08 4.08
N GLY A 4 -2.02 -24.16 4.84
CA GLY A 4 -2.70 -23.48 5.92
C GLY A 4 -3.94 -22.72 5.39
N PRO A 5 -4.83 -22.26 6.27
CA PRO A 5 -6.02 -21.52 5.85
C PRO A 5 -5.60 -20.29 5.04
N VAL A 6 -6.26 -20.09 3.89
CA VAL A 6 -6.01 -18.94 3.03
C VAL A 6 -6.47 -17.69 3.78
N GLU A 7 -5.57 -16.71 3.93
CA GLU A 7 -5.86 -15.42 4.55
C GLU A 7 -6.84 -14.62 3.68
N SER A 8 -7.90 -14.08 4.29
CA SER A 8 -8.79 -13.16 3.61
C SER A 8 -8.07 -11.84 3.29
N TRP A 9 -8.34 -11.29 2.11
CA TRP A 9 -7.76 -10.03 1.66
C TRP A 9 -8.72 -9.28 0.72
N GLY A 10 -8.44 -8.02 0.43
CA GLY A 10 -9.27 -7.22 -0.45
C GLY A 10 -10.71 -7.08 0.04
N ALA A 11 -11.68 -7.14 -0.87
CA ALA A 11 -13.10 -7.01 -0.57
C ALA A 11 -13.60 -8.03 0.46
N ALA A 12 -13.06 -9.25 0.45
CA ALA A 12 -13.43 -10.29 1.42
C ALA A 12 -13.09 -9.90 2.87
N LEU A 13 -12.02 -9.13 3.06
CA LEU A 13 -11.59 -8.65 4.39
C LEU A 13 -12.28 -7.33 4.77
N TYR A 14 -12.34 -6.38 3.85
CA TYR A 14 -12.71 -4.99 4.15
C TYR A 14 -14.18 -4.65 3.80
N GLY A 15 -14.88 -5.51 3.05
CA GLY A 15 -16.21 -5.25 2.48
C GLY A 15 -16.12 -4.58 1.11
N ASP A 16 -17.25 -4.55 0.38
CA ASP A 16 -17.38 -3.91 -0.93
C ASP A 16 -18.66 -3.07 -0.96
N PRO A 17 -18.54 -1.72 -0.93
CA PRO A 17 -17.32 -0.95 -0.75
C PRO A 17 -16.65 -1.17 0.62
N CYS A 18 -15.37 -0.77 0.74
CA CYS A 18 -14.67 -0.86 2.03
C CYS A 18 -15.43 -0.15 3.14
N ARG A 19 -15.72 -0.87 4.25
CA ARG A 19 -16.50 -0.34 5.37
C ARG A 19 -15.88 0.88 6.07
N GLY A 20 -14.56 1.03 6.00
CA GLY A 20 -13.85 2.16 6.60
C GLY A 20 -13.77 3.38 5.68
N CYS A 21 -13.17 3.21 4.51
CA CYS A 21 -12.81 4.32 3.62
C CYS A 21 -13.72 4.47 2.39
N GLY A 22 -14.68 3.56 2.17
CA GLY A 22 -15.59 3.59 1.04
C GLY A 22 -14.98 3.20 -0.31
N PHE A 23 -13.78 2.60 -0.33
CA PHE A 23 -13.12 2.21 -1.57
C PHE A 23 -13.96 1.19 -2.34
N ASP A 24 -14.17 1.47 -3.63
CA ASP A 24 -14.89 0.59 -4.57
C ASP A 24 -13.90 -0.39 -5.23
N TRP A 25 -14.04 -1.66 -4.94
CA TRP A 25 -13.16 -2.71 -5.46
C TRP A 25 -13.38 -3.02 -6.95
N SER A 26 -14.46 -2.52 -7.56
CA SER A 26 -14.72 -2.66 -8.99
C SER A 26 -13.89 -1.72 -9.87
N ILE A 27 -13.16 -0.80 -9.25
CA ILE A 27 -12.28 0.17 -9.94
C ILE A 27 -11.37 -0.53 -10.96
N SER A 28 -11.21 0.07 -12.14
CA SER A 28 -10.28 -0.46 -13.14
C SER A 28 -8.82 -0.35 -12.68
N PRO A 29 -7.90 -1.19 -13.16
CA PRO A 29 -6.48 -1.03 -12.87
C PRO A 29 -5.94 0.38 -13.19
N ASP A 30 -6.33 0.96 -14.32
CA ASP A 30 -5.90 2.32 -14.71
C ASP A 30 -6.41 3.39 -13.74
N ALA A 31 -7.66 3.29 -13.30
CA ALA A 31 -8.21 4.22 -12.32
C ALA A 31 -7.55 4.03 -10.94
N ALA A 32 -7.24 2.80 -10.54
CA ALA A 32 -6.49 2.50 -9.32
C ALA A 32 -5.06 3.06 -9.37
N MET A 33 -4.38 2.95 -10.53
CA MET A 33 -3.08 3.57 -10.77
C MET A 33 -3.15 5.09 -10.65
N GLY A 34 -4.17 5.71 -11.25
CA GLY A 34 -4.40 7.16 -11.15
C GLY A 34 -4.62 7.61 -9.70
N LEU A 35 -5.33 6.80 -8.90
CA LEU A 35 -5.52 7.04 -7.47
C LEU A 35 -4.18 7.07 -6.73
N VAL A 36 -3.33 6.05 -6.93
CA VAL A 36 -2.00 5.97 -6.29
C VAL A 36 -1.10 7.12 -6.74
N ALA A 37 -1.13 7.50 -8.03
CA ALA A 37 -0.37 8.64 -8.55
C ALA A 37 -0.71 9.96 -7.83
N GLY A 38 -1.96 10.13 -7.40
CA GLY A 38 -2.44 11.31 -6.68
C GLY A 38 -2.13 11.31 -5.17
N VAL A 39 -1.75 10.16 -4.59
CA VAL A 39 -1.56 10.02 -3.13
C VAL A 39 -0.45 10.93 -2.58
N PRO A 40 0.74 11.06 -3.19
CA PRO A 40 1.78 11.92 -2.63
C PRO A 40 1.34 13.38 -2.48
N ALA A 41 0.69 13.94 -3.50
CA ALA A 41 0.17 15.31 -3.44
C ALA A 41 -0.94 15.45 -2.39
N ARG A 42 -1.82 14.46 -2.29
CA ARG A 42 -2.90 14.44 -1.30
C ARG A 42 -2.37 14.41 0.13
N TYR A 43 -1.38 13.55 0.42
CA TYR A 43 -0.77 13.46 1.74
C TYR A 43 0.00 14.73 2.09
N THR A 44 0.75 15.29 1.13
CA THR A 44 1.43 16.58 1.31
C THR A 44 0.45 17.68 1.67
N GLY A 45 -0.69 17.76 1.00
CA GLY A 45 -1.73 18.75 1.31
C GLY A 45 -2.37 18.55 2.68
N LEU A 46 -2.68 17.31 3.05
CA LEU A 46 -3.26 16.99 4.36
C LEU A 46 -2.32 17.32 5.52
N LEU A 47 -1.01 17.17 5.32
CA LEU A 47 0.01 17.30 6.35
C LEU A 47 0.81 18.62 6.27
N ALA A 48 0.36 19.59 5.45
CA ALA A 48 1.09 20.82 5.14
C ALA A 48 1.46 21.67 6.38
N HIS A 49 0.69 21.56 7.45
CA HIS A 49 0.85 22.38 8.67
C HIS A 49 1.14 21.53 9.91
N THR A 50 1.73 20.33 9.74
CA THR A 50 2.04 19.40 10.82
C THR A 50 3.45 18.88 10.68
N ASP A 51 3.96 18.28 11.76
CA ASP A 51 5.22 17.54 11.77
C ASP A 51 5.02 16.02 11.58
N GLY A 52 3.75 15.57 11.44
CA GLY A 52 3.39 14.17 11.28
C GLY A 52 3.27 13.39 12.59
N SER A 53 3.45 14.02 13.76
CA SER A 53 3.38 13.35 15.07
C SER A 53 1.93 13.10 15.55
N GLN A 54 0.95 13.67 14.87
CA GLN A 54 -0.47 13.55 15.22
C GLN A 54 -0.93 12.10 15.13
N ARG A 55 -1.72 11.66 16.12
CA ARG A 55 -2.26 10.30 16.20
C ARG A 55 -3.67 10.31 16.76
N HIS A 56 -4.59 9.63 16.10
CA HIS A 56 -5.92 9.37 16.65
C HIS A 56 -5.82 8.32 17.79
N PRO A 57 -6.59 8.44 18.88
CA PRO A 57 -6.54 7.49 20.01
C PRO A 57 -6.77 6.03 19.63
N ASP A 58 -7.61 5.77 18.61
CA ASP A 58 -7.94 4.42 18.13
C ASP A 58 -7.00 3.91 17.03
N LEU A 59 -5.92 4.64 16.73
CA LEU A 59 -4.95 4.25 15.70
C LEU A 59 -3.59 3.93 16.34
N ASP A 60 -2.92 2.92 15.80
CA ASP A 60 -1.64 2.46 16.32
C ASP A 60 -0.49 3.40 15.94
N TRP A 61 -0.59 4.09 14.80
CA TRP A 61 0.50 4.86 14.22
C TRP A 61 0.19 6.35 14.14
N THR A 62 1.25 7.16 14.12
CA THR A 62 1.18 8.60 13.82
C THR A 62 0.86 8.83 12.34
N ALA A 63 0.40 10.04 12.01
CA ALA A 63 0.15 10.42 10.61
C ALA A 63 1.41 10.24 9.74
N GLY A 64 2.59 10.62 10.25
CA GLY A 64 3.87 10.41 9.55
C GLY A 64 4.25 8.95 9.40
N ALA A 65 3.93 8.10 10.39
CA ALA A 65 4.16 6.65 10.31
C ALA A 65 3.28 6.00 9.23
N TYR A 66 2.04 6.44 9.04
CA TYR A 66 1.21 6.00 7.91
C TYR A 66 1.81 6.37 6.56
N VAL A 67 2.43 7.55 6.43
CA VAL A 67 3.17 7.92 5.20
C VAL A 67 4.31 6.95 4.92
N CYS A 68 5.09 6.60 5.96
CA CYS A 68 6.17 5.61 5.85
C CYS A 68 5.64 4.23 5.44
N HIS A 69 4.53 3.78 6.05
CA HIS A 69 3.91 2.50 5.75
C HIS A 69 3.48 2.41 4.28
N VAL A 70 2.74 3.40 3.79
CA VAL A 70 2.28 3.41 2.38
C VAL A 70 3.47 3.44 1.42
N SER A 71 4.52 4.21 1.75
CA SER A 71 5.76 4.23 0.97
C SER A 71 6.41 2.85 0.89
N ASP A 72 6.56 2.16 2.03
CA ASP A 72 7.15 0.83 2.08
C ASP A 72 6.28 -0.23 1.40
N ASN A 73 4.96 -0.16 1.57
CA ASN A 73 4.03 -1.06 0.90
C ASN A 73 4.15 -0.95 -0.63
N LEU A 74 4.12 0.26 -1.17
CA LEU A 74 4.28 0.48 -2.61
C LEU A 74 5.65 0.00 -3.11
N ARG A 75 6.75 0.28 -2.37
CA ARG A 75 8.09 -0.17 -2.73
C ARG A 75 8.20 -1.71 -2.75
N ILE A 76 7.72 -2.37 -1.70
CA ILE A 76 7.75 -3.84 -1.60
C ILE A 76 6.98 -4.48 -2.77
N TRP A 77 5.79 -3.97 -3.07
CA TRP A 77 5.00 -4.52 -4.17
C TRP A 77 5.56 -4.18 -5.55
N ALA A 78 6.18 -3.01 -5.72
CA ALA A 78 6.91 -2.68 -6.95
C ALA A 78 8.04 -3.68 -7.22
N GLU A 79 8.86 -3.99 -6.22
CA GLU A 79 9.95 -4.96 -6.32
C GLU A 79 9.44 -6.37 -6.68
N ARG A 80 8.33 -6.81 -6.05
CA ARG A 80 7.70 -8.11 -6.32
C ARG A 80 7.15 -8.21 -7.74
N LEU A 81 6.41 -7.19 -8.18
CA LEU A 81 5.80 -7.15 -9.52
C LEU A 81 6.87 -7.08 -10.61
N ALA A 82 7.83 -6.17 -10.47
CA ALA A 82 8.92 -6.02 -11.43
C ALA A 82 9.79 -7.27 -11.49
N GLY A 83 10.15 -7.83 -10.32
CA GLY A 83 10.94 -9.05 -10.24
C GLY A 83 10.30 -10.22 -10.97
N ALA A 84 9.01 -10.47 -10.73
CA ALA A 84 8.26 -11.52 -11.42
C ALA A 84 8.11 -11.25 -12.92
N ALA A 85 7.85 -10.00 -13.30
CA ALA A 85 7.72 -9.60 -14.69
C ALA A 85 9.03 -9.76 -15.47
N LEU A 86 10.18 -9.61 -14.82
CA LEU A 86 11.51 -9.78 -15.42
C LEU A 86 12.05 -11.22 -15.34
N GLY A 87 11.22 -12.19 -14.99
CA GLY A 87 11.57 -13.62 -14.98
C GLY A 87 12.07 -14.13 -13.64
N GLY A 88 12.00 -13.32 -12.56
CA GLY A 88 12.31 -13.74 -11.21
C GLY A 88 11.20 -14.55 -10.55
N SER A 89 11.33 -14.79 -9.25
CA SER A 89 10.35 -15.58 -8.48
C SER A 89 8.97 -14.94 -8.52
N ARG A 90 7.94 -15.78 -8.71
CA ARG A 90 6.53 -15.40 -8.52
C ARG A 90 6.04 -15.69 -7.11
N GLN A 91 6.82 -16.41 -6.31
CA GLN A 91 6.49 -16.70 -4.93
C GLN A 91 6.86 -15.51 -4.04
N VAL A 92 5.89 -15.01 -3.30
CA VAL A 92 6.07 -13.84 -2.43
C VAL A 92 5.64 -14.16 -1.01
N PRO A 93 6.48 -13.87 -0.01
CA PRO A 93 6.12 -14.03 1.40
C PRO A 93 5.16 -12.92 1.84
N GLY A 94 4.42 -13.15 2.92
CA GLY A 94 3.83 -12.07 3.70
C GLY A 94 4.92 -11.26 4.43
N TYR A 95 4.55 -10.12 4.97
CA TYR A 95 5.37 -9.38 5.93
C TYR A 95 4.49 -8.80 7.04
N ASP A 96 5.08 -8.62 8.21
CA ASP A 96 4.43 -7.99 9.37
C ASP A 96 4.73 -6.49 9.32
N GLU A 97 3.71 -5.68 9.02
CA GLU A 97 3.82 -4.23 8.92
C GLU A 97 4.21 -3.57 10.25
N ASN A 98 3.78 -4.11 11.38
CA ASN A 98 4.15 -3.58 12.70
C ASN A 98 5.61 -3.87 13.03
N LEU A 99 6.10 -5.05 12.68
CA LEU A 99 7.52 -5.38 12.83
C LEU A 99 8.37 -4.47 11.94
N LEU A 100 7.95 -4.25 10.70
CA LEU A 100 8.63 -3.37 9.76
C LEU A 100 8.66 -1.92 10.27
N ALA A 101 7.52 -1.43 10.77
CA ALA A 101 7.41 -0.08 11.33
C ALA A 101 8.37 0.13 12.51
N ARG A 102 8.48 -0.85 13.41
CA ARG A 102 9.43 -0.81 14.53
C ARG A 102 10.89 -0.87 14.05
N ALA A 103 11.19 -1.81 13.14
CA ALA A 103 12.55 -1.99 12.61
C ALA A 103 13.06 -0.75 11.87
N ARG A 104 12.19 -0.06 11.16
CA ARG A 104 12.51 1.17 10.44
C ARG A 104 12.28 2.45 11.24
N ALA A 105 11.83 2.33 12.49
CA ALA A 105 11.58 3.44 13.40
C ALA A 105 10.73 4.56 12.76
N TYR A 106 9.56 4.23 12.21
CA TYR A 106 8.69 5.16 11.48
C TYR A 106 8.43 6.47 12.24
N ASP A 107 8.25 6.41 13.56
CA ASP A 107 8.01 7.60 14.40
C ASP A 107 9.21 8.57 14.49
N ARG A 108 10.39 8.13 14.03
CA ARG A 108 11.61 8.95 14.00
C ARG A 108 11.94 9.48 12.60
N VAL A 109 11.21 9.07 11.59
CA VAL A 109 11.43 9.56 10.23
C VAL A 109 10.86 10.96 10.09
N PRO A 110 11.66 11.97 9.71
CA PRO A 110 11.13 13.31 9.46
C PRO A 110 10.07 13.29 8.39
N LEU A 111 8.94 14.00 8.59
CA LEU A 111 7.82 14.00 7.67
C LEU A 111 8.22 14.33 6.22
N ALA A 112 9.10 15.32 6.04
CA ALA A 112 9.58 15.68 4.69
C ALA A 112 10.30 14.52 3.99
N GLY A 113 11.07 13.73 4.75
CA GLY A 113 11.74 12.52 4.24
C GLY A 113 10.74 11.41 3.90
N ALA A 114 9.71 11.21 4.75
CA ALA A 114 8.66 10.24 4.50
C ALA A 114 7.85 10.58 3.22
N LEU A 115 7.47 11.85 3.04
CA LEU A 115 6.75 12.33 1.85
C LEU A 115 7.60 12.22 0.58
N TRP A 116 8.90 12.53 0.66
CA TRP A 116 9.82 12.33 -0.45
C TRP A 116 9.92 10.84 -0.85
N SER A 117 10.04 9.95 0.15
CA SER A 117 10.09 8.51 -0.08
C SER A 117 8.80 8.00 -0.71
N LEU A 118 7.64 8.50 -0.25
CA LEU A 118 6.34 8.15 -0.82
C LEU A 118 6.24 8.55 -2.31
N GLN A 119 6.71 9.74 -2.65
CA GLN A 119 6.70 10.20 -4.04
C GLN A 119 7.55 9.29 -4.94
N ARG A 120 8.73 8.87 -4.46
CA ARG A 120 9.61 7.91 -5.16
C ARG A 120 8.94 6.55 -5.31
N ALA A 121 8.44 6.00 -4.20
CA ALA A 121 7.80 4.69 -4.17
C ALA A 121 6.58 4.63 -5.09
N ALA A 122 5.74 5.67 -5.12
CA ALA A 122 4.58 5.75 -5.99
C ALA A 122 4.98 5.73 -7.48
N ARG A 123 6.05 6.43 -7.86
CA ARG A 123 6.57 6.44 -9.23
C ARG A 123 7.11 5.08 -9.63
N ASP A 124 7.98 4.50 -8.81
CA ASP A 124 8.59 3.19 -9.09
C ASP A 124 7.52 2.09 -9.15
N TRP A 125 6.48 2.20 -8.31
CA TRP A 125 5.33 1.30 -8.33
C TRP A 125 4.54 1.41 -9.64
N GLN A 126 4.30 2.63 -10.17
CA GLN A 126 3.61 2.83 -11.47
C GLN A 126 4.35 2.09 -12.59
N GLU A 127 5.67 2.22 -12.66
CA GLU A 127 6.49 1.57 -13.67
C GLU A 127 6.42 0.02 -13.54
N ALA A 128 6.52 -0.49 -12.32
CA ALA A 128 6.43 -1.93 -12.04
C ALA A 128 5.06 -2.50 -12.40
N VAL A 129 3.98 -1.77 -12.09
CA VAL A 129 2.60 -2.16 -12.42
C VAL A 129 2.39 -2.22 -13.93
N HIS A 130 2.80 -1.20 -14.68
CA HIS A 130 2.70 -1.22 -16.14
C HIS A 130 3.39 -2.45 -16.75
N LEU A 131 4.59 -2.75 -16.26
CA LEU A 131 5.34 -3.92 -16.71
C LEU A 131 4.61 -5.23 -16.38
N ALA A 132 4.09 -5.34 -15.15
CA ALA A 132 3.42 -6.55 -14.67
C ALA A 132 2.07 -6.79 -15.37
N LEU A 133 1.28 -5.74 -15.58
CA LEU A 133 0.00 -5.83 -16.33
C LEU A 133 0.25 -6.22 -17.78
N GLY A 134 1.25 -5.62 -18.44
CA GLY A 134 1.60 -5.94 -19.83
C GLY A 134 2.13 -7.36 -20.04
N ARG A 135 2.50 -8.06 -18.95
CA ARG A 135 2.99 -9.45 -18.96
C ARG A 135 2.07 -10.45 -18.26
N ASP A 136 0.86 -10.03 -17.90
CA ASP A 136 -0.14 -10.87 -17.22
C ASP A 136 0.45 -11.59 -15.98
N VAL A 137 1.22 -10.86 -15.16
CA VAL A 137 1.89 -11.44 -14.00
C VAL A 137 0.86 -11.96 -13.00
N VAL A 138 1.08 -13.20 -12.55
CA VAL A 138 0.38 -13.83 -11.43
C VAL A 138 1.42 -14.15 -10.37
N LEU A 139 1.24 -13.61 -9.16
CA LEU A 139 2.06 -13.91 -8.00
C LEU A 139 1.41 -15.02 -7.16
N LEU A 140 2.22 -15.78 -6.46
CA LEU A 140 1.81 -16.82 -5.52
C LEU A 140 2.14 -16.36 -4.09
N HIS A 141 1.19 -15.72 -3.45
CA HIS A 141 1.38 -15.22 -2.09
C HIS A 141 1.29 -16.36 -1.07
N ALA A 142 2.22 -16.41 -0.12
CA ALA A 142 2.35 -17.52 0.84
C ALA A 142 1.07 -17.79 1.65
N SER A 143 0.30 -16.75 2.01
CA SER A 143 -0.93 -16.89 2.81
C SER A 143 -2.22 -16.55 2.03
N ARG A 144 -2.13 -15.86 0.88
CA ARG A 144 -3.31 -15.37 0.13
C ARG A 144 -3.58 -16.13 -1.17
N GLY A 145 -2.66 -17.03 -1.56
CA GLY A 145 -2.76 -17.78 -2.80
C GLY A 145 -2.43 -16.95 -4.05
N GLU A 146 -3.06 -17.27 -5.17
CA GLU A 146 -2.84 -16.56 -6.43
C GLU A 146 -3.35 -15.13 -6.37
N GLN A 147 -2.51 -14.20 -6.85
CA GLN A 147 -2.84 -12.79 -6.99
C GLN A 147 -2.42 -12.31 -8.38
N ARG A 148 -3.38 -11.97 -9.22
CA ARG A 148 -3.11 -11.33 -10.51
C ARG A 148 -2.56 -9.92 -10.29
N ALA A 149 -1.76 -9.42 -11.21
CA ALA A 149 -1.25 -8.04 -11.14
C ALA A 149 -2.39 -7.02 -10.95
N SER A 150 -3.54 -7.20 -11.63
CA SER A 150 -4.73 -6.35 -11.48
C SER A 150 -5.30 -6.34 -10.06
N ASP A 151 -5.25 -7.48 -9.35
CA ASP A 151 -5.74 -7.60 -7.98
C ASP A 151 -4.77 -6.91 -7.01
N VAL A 152 -3.47 -7.09 -7.23
CA VAL A 152 -2.42 -6.38 -6.47
C VAL A 152 -2.56 -4.87 -6.62
N VAL A 153 -2.80 -4.37 -7.84
CA VAL A 153 -3.00 -2.95 -8.12
C VAL A 153 -4.17 -2.38 -7.31
N ARG A 154 -5.32 -3.06 -7.31
CA ARG A 154 -6.48 -2.62 -6.52
C ARG A 154 -6.20 -2.67 -5.02
N ASN A 155 -5.52 -3.71 -4.55
CA ASN A 155 -5.19 -3.85 -3.14
C ASN A 155 -4.23 -2.76 -2.64
N ASN A 156 -3.21 -2.41 -3.44
CA ASN A 156 -2.30 -1.31 -3.12
C ASN A 156 -3.00 0.06 -3.20
N ALA A 157 -3.88 0.25 -4.17
CA ALA A 157 -4.68 1.46 -4.26
C ALA A 157 -5.63 1.62 -3.06
N HIS A 158 -6.27 0.52 -2.63
CA HIS A 158 -7.06 0.50 -1.41
C HIS A 158 -6.23 0.88 -0.19
N ASP A 159 -5.07 0.25 0.00
CA ASP A 159 -4.18 0.54 1.14
C ASP A 159 -3.83 2.04 1.20
N ALA A 160 -3.36 2.63 0.10
CA ALA A 160 -3.03 4.04 0.03
C ALA A 160 -4.25 4.97 0.22
N HIS A 161 -5.43 4.58 -0.27
CA HIS A 161 -6.68 5.31 -0.08
C HIS A 161 -7.17 5.18 1.36
N HIS A 162 -7.14 4.00 1.95
CA HIS A 162 -7.56 3.74 3.32
C HIS A 162 -6.75 4.57 4.31
N HIS A 163 -5.44 4.62 4.14
CA HIS A 163 -4.59 5.42 5.01
C HIS A 163 -4.71 6.94 4.78
N THR A 164 -5.27 7.40 3.66
CA THR A 164 -5.76 8.80 3.56
C THR A 164 -6.84 9.08 4.62
N TRP A 165 -7.74 8.13 4.84
CA TRP A 165 -8.78 8.23 5.86
C TRP A 165 -8.19 8.19 7.27
N ASP A 166 -7.23 7.30 7.57
CA ASP A 166 -6.53 7.24 8.86
C ASP A 166 -5.75 8.52 9.16
N ILE A 167 -5.03 9.06 8.18
CA ILE A 167 -4.31 10.34 8.32
C ILE A 167 -5.30 11.47 8.65
N ARG A 168 -6.45 11.55 7.97
CA ARG A 168 -7.49 12.55 8.31
C ARG A 168 -7.99 12.41 9.72
N ARG A 169 -8.23 11.19 10.20
CA ARG A 169 -8.64 10.94 11.59
C ARG A 169 -7.57 11.39 12.58
N SER A 170 -6.29 11.21 12.26
CA SER A 170 -5.19 11.66 13.10
C SER A 170 -5.11 13.19 13.24
N MET A 171 -5.74 13.93 12.32
CA MET A 171 -5.78 15.40 12.32
C MET A 171 -7.01 15.99 13.03
N MET A 172 -7.94 15.17 13.50
CA MET A 172 -9.15 15.58 14.22
C MET A 172 -8.90 15.64 15.72
#